data_9050ef551a809a2e72b56b96b37eb48b
#
_entry.id   9050ef551a809a2e72b56b96b37eb48b
#
_cell.length_a   1.000
_cell.length_b   1.000
_cell.length_c   1.000
_cell.angle_alpha   90.00
_cell.angle_beta   90.00
_cell.angle_gamma   90.00
#
_symmetry.space_group_name_H-M   'P 1'
#
loop_
_entity.id
_entity.type
_entity.pdbx_description
1 polymer ?
#
loop_
_entity_poly.entity_id
_entity_poly.type
_entity_poly.pdbx_seq_one_letter_code
_entity_poly.pdbx_strand_id
1 'polypeptide(L)'
;MALFRSRSAAVFGIEAHLIDVEVDMYPSGTARDFVTVGMPDTAVRESRERIKSALLNSGFGYPNKSVTINLAPANVRKEGAGFDLPMAVGILGAMGVVRKAEDFLLAGELSLDGTLRAVR
;
A
#
# COMPACT_ATOMS: atom_id res chain seq x y z
N MET A 1 12.85 12.30 3.85
CA MET A 1 11.62 12.11 3.09
C MET A 1 11.86 11.17 1.91
N ALA A 2 11.02 10.19 1.74
CA ALA A 2 11.15 9.24 0.64
C ALA A 2 9.77 9.01 0.01
N LEU A 3 9.71 9.15 -1.31
CA LEU A 3 8.50 8.94 -2.10
C LEU A 3 8.73 7.77 -3.05
N PHE A 4 7.79 6.84 -3.08
CA PHE A 4 7.85 5.68 -3.97
C PHE A 4 6.48 5.42 -4.58
N ARG A 5 6.45 4.92 -5.81
CA ARG A 5 5.20 4.66 -6.51
C ARG A 5 5.15 3.22 -6.98
N SER A 6 4.02 2.56 -6.68
CA SER A 6 3.66 1.27 -7.27
C SER A 6 2.33 1.43 -7.99
N ARG A 7 1.87 0.40 -8.66
CA ARG A 7 0.64 0.45 -9.44
C ARG A 7 -0.25 -0.75 -9.17
N SER A 8 -1.56 -0.49 -9.20
CA SER A 8 -2.58 -1.50 -9.07
C SER A 8 -3.72 -1.19 -10.03
N ALA A 9 -4.82 -1.88 -9.90
CA ALA A 9 -6.02 -1.63 -10.69
C ALA A 9 -7.25 -1.81 -9.81
N ALA A 10 -8.27 -1.03 -10.11
CA ALA A 10 -9.59 -1.16 -9.52
C ALA A 10 -10.60 -1.45 -10.62
N VAL A 11 -11.60 -2.28 -10.32
CA VAL A 11 -12.64 -2.65 -11.28
C VAL A 11 -13.96 -2.06 -10.83
N PHE A 12 -14.60 -1.34 -11.74
CA PHE A 12 -15.94 -0.81 -11.56
C PHE A 12 -16.82 -1.32 -12.69
N GLY A 13 -17.82 -2.16 -12.35
CA GLY A 13 -18.62 -2.78 -13.39
C GLY A 13 -17.75 -3.56 -14.34
N ILE A 14 -17.73 -3.15 -15.62
CA ILE A 14 -16.90 -3.78 -16.65
C ILE A 14 -15.62 -2.99 -16.95
N GLU A 15 -15.39 -1.87 -16.24
CA GLU A 15 -14.21 -1.03 -16.49
C GLU A 15 -13.14 -1.27 -15.46
N ALA A 16 -11.90 -1.35 -15.93
CA ALA A 16 -10.73 -1.39 -15.06
C ALA A 16 -10.04 -0.03 -15.08
N HIS A 17 -9.66 0.45 -13.93
CA HIS A 17 -8.95 1.71 -13.76
C HIS A 17 -7.56 1.46 -13.21
N LEU A 18 -6.57 2.08 -13.84
CA LEU A 18 -5.21 2.05 -13.33
C LEU A 18 -5.13 2.91 -12.07
N ILE A 19 -4.56 2.37 -11.01
CA ILE A 19 -4.41 3.06 -9.73
C ILE A 19 -2.93 3.23 -9.45
N ASP A 20 -2.49 4.48 -9.31
CA ASP A 20 -1.16 4.78 -8.82
C ASP A 20 -1.18 4.76 -7.30
N VAL A 21 -0.26 4.04 -6.70
CA VAL A 21 -0.11 3.94 -5.26
C VAL A 21 1.16 4.71 -4.88
N GLU A 22 0.98 5.90 -4.35
CA GLU A 22 2.08 6.79 -3.98
C GLU A 22 2.31 6.71 -2.49
N VAL A 23 3.50 6.30 -2.10
CA VAL A 23 3.88 6.17 -0.69
C VAL A 23 4.92 7.22 -0.34
N ASP A 24 4.59 8.07 0.60
CA ASP A 24 5.49 9.07 1.15
C ASP A 24 5.83 8.70 2.59
N MET A 25 7.12 8.59 2.88
CA MET A 25 7.61 8.24 4.20
C MET A 25 8.49 9.38 4.72
N TYR A 26 8.18 9.86 5.92
CA TYR A 26 8.84 11.05 6.46
C TYR A 26 8.95 10.98 7.99
N PRO A 27 9.98 11.62 8.57
CA PRO A 27 10.08 11.70 10.02
C PRO A 27 8.97 12.61 10.58
N SER A 28 8.43 12.28 11.74
CA SER A 28 7.33 13.03 12.33
C SER A 28 7.41 13.11 13.86
N GLY A 29 8.59 13.34 14.41
CA GLY A 29 8.77 13.45 15.85
C GLY A 29 8.36 12.18 16.59
N THR A 30 7.39 12.32 17.52
CA THR A 30 6.91 11.17 18.30
C THR A 30 5.74 10.46 17.67
N ALA A 31 5.00 11.11 16.78
CA ALA A 31 3.85 10.52 16.10
C ALA A 31 4.33 9.63 14.96
N ARG A 32 3.68 8.49 14.80
CA ARG A 32 3.95 7.56 13.70
C ARG A 32 2.64 7.21 13.04
N ASP A 33 2.21 8.13 12.17
CA ASP A 33 0.92 8.02 11.51
C ASP A 33 1.04 7.12 10.28
N PHE A 34 -0.03 6.41 10.01
CA PHE A 34 -0.21 5.70 8.75
C PHE A 34 -1.56 6.14 8.21
N VAL A 35 -1.55 6.95 7.18
CA VAL A 35 -2.75 7.56 6.61
C VAL A 35 -2.89 7.16 5.16
N THR A 36 -4.09 6.74 4.77
CA THR A 36 -4.41 6.41 3.38
C THR A 36 -5.48 7.38 2.88
N VAL A 37 -5.23 8.00 1.74
CA VAL A 37 -6.15 8.94 1.10
C VAL A 37 -6.46 8.49 -0.33
N GLY A 38 -7.50 9.01 -0.93
CA GLY A 38 -7.92 8.67 -2.28
C GLY A 38 -9.17 7.80 -2.31
N MET A 39 -10.15 8.08 -1.46
CA MET A 39 -11.42 7.36 -1.35
C MET A 39 -11.23 5.87 -1.03
N PRO A 40 -10.44 5.52 0.00
CA PRO A 40 -10.34 4.14 0.44
C PRO A 40 -11.59 3.71 1.21
N ASP A 41 -12.03 2.47 1.00
CA ASP A 41 -13.06 1.90 1.85
C ASP A 41 -12.46 1.39 3.18
N THR A 42 -13.29 0.81 4.04
CA THR A 42 -12.83 0.29 5.33
C THR A 42 -11.78 -0.81 5.16
N ALA A 43 -11.98 -1.72 4.20
CA ALA A 43 -11.03 -2.81 3.95
C ALA A 43 -9.67 -2.29 3.51
N VAL A 44 -9.64 -1.24 2.67
CA VAL A 44 -8.38 -0.61 2.25
C VAL A 44 -7.70 0.06 3.43
N ARG A 45 -8.46 0.72 4.31
CA ARG A 45 -7.88 1.34 5.51
C ARG A 45 -7.32 0.31 6.47
N GLU A 46 -7.94 -0.85 6.58
CA GLU A 46 -7.47 -1.95 7.42
C GLU A 46 -6.15 -2.55 6.92
N SER A 47 -5.78 -2.29 5.67
CA SER A 47 -4.49 -2.72 5.12
C SER A 47 -3.32 -2.32 6.02
N ARG A 48 -3.44 -1.19 6.70
CA ARG A 48 -2.42 -0.71 7.64
C ARG A 48 -1.98 -1.80 8.64
N GLU A 49 -2.95 -2.47 9.25
CA GLU A 49 -2.64 -3.48 10.26
C GLU A 49 -2.01 -4.72 9.65
N ARG A 50 -2.55 -5.17 8.50
CA ARG A 50 -2.00 -6.35 7.81
C ARG A 50 -0.58 -6.10 7.32
N ILE A 51 -0.33 -4.91 6.76
CA ILE A 51 1.00 -4.56 6.23
C ILE A 51 2.03 -4.50 7.35
N LYS A 52 1.71 -3.85 8.47
CA LYS A 52 2.63 -3.75 9.59
C LYS A 52 3.05 -5.12 10.08
N SER A 53 2.08 -6.00 10.35
CA SER A 53 2.37 -7.35 10.82
C SER A 53 3.13 -8.17 9.79
N ALA A 54 2.73 -8.08 8.52
CA ALA A 54 3.36 -8.84 7.45
C ALA A 54 4.84 -8.44 7.29
N LEU A 55 5.15 -7.15 7.30
CA LEU A 55 6.53 -6.67 7.17
C LEU A 55 7.39 -7.09 8.35
N LEU A 56 6.86 -6.98 9.56
CA LEU A 56 7.58 -7.41 10.77
C LEU A 56 7.84 -8.92 10.75
N ASN A 57 6.83 -9.70 10.41
CA ASN A 57 6.94 -11.16 10.43
C ASN A 57 7.75 -11.73 9.25
N SER A 58 7.94 -10.93 8.20
CA SER A 58 8.76 -11.31 7.05
C SER A 58 10.23 -10.91 7.19
N GLY A 59 10.59 -10.27 8.30
CA GLY A 59 11.97 -9.87 8.56
C GLY A 59 12.40 -8.54 7.97
N PHE A 60 11.51 -7.80 7.28
CA PHE A 60 11.85 -6.49 6.74
C PHE A 60 11.85 -5.39 7.80
N GLY A 61 11.13 -5.60 8.89
CA GLY A 61 10.87 -4.56 9.86
C GLY A 61 9.79 -3.60 9.39
N TYR A 62 9.44 -2.65 10.23
CA TYR A 62 8.49 -1.60 9.87
C TYR A 62 9.17 -0.25 10.15
N PRO A 63 9.02 0.75 9.26
CA PRO A 63 9.76 2.01 9.40
C PRO A 63 9.32 2.79 10.65
N ASN A 64 10.30 3.40 11.30
CA ASN A 64 10.10 4.26 12.46
C ASN A 64 9.80 5.69 12.00
N LYS A 65 8.83 5.83 11.11
CA LYS A 65 8.47 7.08 10.44
C LYS A 65 6.98 7.11 10.16
N SER A 66 6.46 8.27 9.85
CA SER A 66 5.10 8.40 9.37
C SER A 66 5.01 8.03 7.89
N VAL A 67 3.88 7.45 7.52
CA VAL A 67 3.60 7.02 6.15
C VAL A 67 2.28 7.62 5.70
N THR A 68 2.28 8.24 4.52
CA THR A 68 1.06 8.67 3.84
C THR A 68 0.99 7.94 2.51
N ILE A 69 -0.12 7.29 2.27
CA ILE A 69 -0.36 6.60 1.01
C ILE A 69 -1.50 7.29 0.28
N ASN A 70 -1.23 7.71 -0.94
CA ASN A 70 -2.24 8.30 -1.82
C ASN A 70 -2.57 7.30 -2.92
N LEU A 71 -3.85 6.95 -3.02
CA LEU A 71 -4.36 6.08 -4.08
C LEU A 71 -4.99 6.97 -5.15
N ALA A 72 -4.32 7.13 -6.27
CA ALA A 72 -4.73 8.04 -7.31
C ALA A 72 -5.30 7.29 -8.53
N PRO A 73 -6.32 7.83 -9.19
CA PRO A 73 -6.92 9.15 -8.99
C PRO A 73 -7.89 9.16 -7.79
N ALA A 74 -8.03 10.35 -7.18
CA ALA A 74 -8.81 10.49 -5.96
C ALA A 74 -10.32 10.32 -6.17
N ASN A 75 -10.80 10.48 -7.39
CA ASN A 75 -12.23 10.36 -7.71
C ASN A 75 -12.69 8.94 -8.01
N VAL A 76 -11.79 7.96 -7.93
CA VAL A 76 -12.11 6.54 -8.10
C VAL A 76 -12.09 5.90 -6.73
N ARG A 77 -13.19 5.25 -6.34
CA ARG A 77 -13.28 4.54 -5.08
C ARG A 77 -12.43 3.27 -5.10
N LYS A 78 -11.71 3.01 -4.03
CA LYS A 78 -10.86 1.81 -3.89
C LYS A 78 -11.47 0.92 -2.83
N GLU A 79 -11.67 -0.36 -3.16
CA GLU A 79 -12.37 -1.31 -2.33
C GLU A 79 -11.59 -2.61 -2.18
N GLY A 80 -11.80 -3.27 -1.04
CA GLY A 80 -11.28 -4.61 -0.78
C GLY A 80 -9.84 -4.63 -0.30
N ALA A 81 -9.33 -5.83 -0.11
CA ALA A 81 -8.01 -6.06 0.47
C ALA A 81 -6.90 -6.21 -0.57
N GLY A 82 -7.24 -6.15 -1.86
CA GLY A 82 -6.27 -6.35 -2.94
C GLY A 82 -5.19 -5.29 -3.06
N PHE A 83 -5.36 -4.14 -2.40
CA PHE A 83 -4.36 -3.09 -2.38
C PHE A 83 -3.25 -3.33 -1.35
N ASP A 84 -3.37 -4.36 -0.51
CA ASP A 84 -2.35 -4.67 0.50
C ASP A 84 -0.96 -4.79 -0.13
N LEU A 85 -0.85 -5.59 -1.19
CA LEU A 85 0.45 -5.84 -1.82
C LEU A 85 1.07 -4.59 -2.44
N PRO A 86 0.38 -3.81 -3.30
CA PRO A 86 1.01 -2.61 -3.85
C PRO A 86 1.35 -1.58 -2.78
N MET A 87 0.55 -1.48 -1.71
CA MET A 87 0.87 -0.57 -0.61
C MET A 87 2.12 -1.03 0.15
N ALA A 88 2.23 -2.32 0.44
CA ALA A 88 3.39 -2.88 1.12
C ALA A 88 4.66 -2.73 0.27
N VAL A 89 4.56 -3.00 -1.03
CA VAL A 89 5.69 -2.81 -1.96
C VAL A 89 6.10 -1.34 -2.01
N GLY A 90 5.14 -0.43 -1.98
CA GLY A 90 5.42 1.01 -1.92
C GLY A 90 6.19 1.40 -0.66
N ILE A 91 5.83 0.83 0.49
CA ILE A 91 6.55 1.07 1.74
C ILE A 91 7.97 0.51 1.65
N LEU A 92 8.13 -0.72 1.15
CA LEU A 92 9.44 -1.32 0.95
C LEU A 92 10.30 -0.49 -0.01
N GLY A 93 9.68 0.09 -1.05
CA GLY A 93 10.36 0.98 -1.97
C GLY A 93 10.83 2.25 -1.29
N ALA A 94 9.98 2.86 -0.47
CA ALA A 94 10.34 4.06 0.30
C ALA A 94 11.44 3.77 1.33
N MET A 95 11.53 2.53 1.82
CA MET A 95 12.59 2.06 2.71
C MET A 95 13.89 1.74 1.95
N GLY A 96 13.86 1.73 0.62
CA GLY A 96 15.03 1.40 -0.19
C GLY A 96 15.22 -0.09 -0.50
N VAL A 97 14.28 -0.94 -0.11
CA VAL A 97 14.37 -2.40 -0.33
C VAL A 97 14.01 -2.75 -1.78
N VAL A 98 13.02 -2.07 -2.34
CA VAL A 98 12.58 -2.26 -3.72
C VAL A 98 13.01 -1.03 -4.51
N ARG A 99 13.59 -1.24 -5.70
CA ARG A 99 14.11 -0.13 -6.50
C ARG A 99 13.07 0.48 -7.43
N LYS A 100 12.21 -0.35 -8.01
CA LYS A 100 11.22 0.09 -8.99
C LYS A 100 10.08 -0.92 -9.05
N ALA A 101 8.84 -0.41 -9.13
CA ALA A 101 7.65 -1.26 -9.22
C ALA A 101 6.64 -0.76 -10.25
N GLU A 102 6.93 0.34 -10.95
CA GLU A 102 5.96 0.99 -11.85
C GLU A 102 5.66 0.17 -13.11
N ASP A 103 6.52 -0.78 -13.46
CA ASP A 103 6.33 -1.62 -14.63
C ASP A 103 5.37 -2.80 -14.39
N PHE A 104 4.84 -2.93 -13.17
CA PHE A 104 4.00 -4.05 -12.79
C PHE A 104 2.66 -3.55 -12.27
N LEU A 105 1.60 -4.32 -12.53
CA LEU A 105 0.34 -4.16 -11.82
C LEU A 105 0.31 -5.17 -10.68
N LEU A 106 0.20 -4.68 -9.47
CA LEU A 106 0.26 -5.49 -8.27
C LEU A 106 -1.11 -5.55 -7.61
N ALA A 107 -1.54 -6.75 -7.24
CA ALA A 107 -2.76 -6.95 -6.47
C ALA A 107 -2.58 -8.19 -5.61
N GLY A 108 -2.98 -8.09 -4.35
CA GLY A 108 -2.89 -9.22 -3.43
C GLY A 108 -3.28 -8.81 -2.03
N GLU A 109 -3.89 -9.74 -1.31
CA GLU A 109 -4.19 -9.57 0.10
C GLU A 109 -3.04 -10.18 0.92
N LEU A 110 -2.64 -9.51 1.99
CA LEU A 110 -1.59 -10.02 2.89
C LEU A 110 -2.20 -10.69 4.11
N SER A 111 -1.64 -11.84 4.47
CA SER A 111 -1.85 -12.40 5.80
C SER A 111 -0.84 -11.78 6.76
N LEU A 112 -1.09 -11.89 8.05
CA LEU A 112 -0.24 -11.26 9.07
C LEU A 112 1.18 -11.82 9.09
N ASP A 113 1.37 -13.04 8.59
CA ASP A 113 2.70 -13.68 8.50
C ASP A 113 3.46 -13.30 7.22
N GLY A 114 2.86 -12.48 6.36
CA GLY A 114 3.48 -12.04 5.11
C GLY A 114 3.14 -12.87 3.89
N THR A 115 2.35 -13.93 4.03
CA THR A 115 1.93 -14.71 2.86
C THR A 115 0.86 -13.95 2.08
N LEU A 116 0.81 -14.22 0.78
CA LEU A 116 -0.14 -13.58 -0.13
C LEU A 116 -1.36 -14.46 -0.34
N ARG A 117 -2.51 -13.84 -0.38
CA ARG A 117 -3.77 -14.46 -0.76
C ARG A 117 -4.22 -13.89 -2.09
N ALA A 118 -4.84 -14.73 -2.91
CA ALA A 118 -5.38 -14.28 -4.20
C ALA A 118 -6.52 -13.28 -3.98
N VAL A 119 -6.62 -12.31 -4.88
CA VAL A 119 -7.75 -11.38 -4.91
C VAL A 119 -8.87 -11.97 -5.77
N ARG A 120 -10.07 -11.51 -5.49
CA ARG A 120 -11.27 -11.98 -6.20
C ARG A 120 -12.03 -10.83 -6.82
#